data_a4d331aa8b6ca4f046caa8b257eb7574
#
_entry.id   a4d331aa8b6ca4f046caa8b257eb7574
#
_cell.length_a   1.000
_cell.length_b   1.000
_cell.length_c   1.000
_cell.angle_alpha   90.00
_cell.angle_beta   90.00
_cell.angle_gamma   90.00
#
_symmetry.space_group_name_H-M   'P 1'
#
loop_
_entity.id
_entity.type
_entity.pdbx_description
1 polymer ?
#
loop_
_entity_poly.entity_id
_entity_poly.type
_entity_poly.pdbx_seq_one_letter_code
_entity_poly.pdbx_strand_id
1 'polypeptide(L)'
;MLNITTFLDANACRLDKNVLYNPKTNEKYNSREILAITSEIARDLKNCSIKKGDRVLIYLNNSTSYLFSLFAIWRLGAIAIPTNRVFTPHELEYIIDDSQAKLMITDEDAKDIVDLDKYIPKNIENYKNGE
;
A
#
# COMPACT_ATOMS: atom_id res chain seq x y z
N MET A 1 -14.50 -6.88 -14.24
CA MET A 1 -14.92 -5.91 -13.23
C MET A 1 -14.00 -4.71 -13.29
N LEU A 2 -14.57 -3.50 -13.31
CA LEU A 2 -13.78 -2.27 -13.27
C LEU A 2 -13.18 -2.10 -11.87
N ASN A 3 -11.87 -1.88 -11.83
CA ASN A 3 -11.13 -1.60 -10.62
C ASN A 3 -10.71 -0.13 -10.67
N ILE A 4 -10.69 0.56 -9.52
CA ILE A 4 -10.28 1.97 -9.45
C ILE A 4 -8.90 2.20 -10.06
N THR A 5 -8.01 1.23 -9.96
CA THR A 5 -6.67 1.32 -10.55
C THR A 5 -6.69 1.33 -12.08
N THR A 6 -7.77 0.86 -12.71
CA THR A 6 -7.93 0.94 -14.16
C THR A 6 -7.92 2.38 -14.64
N PHE A 7 -8.54 3.28 -13.90
CA PHE A 7 -8.56 4.71 -14.24
C PHE A 7 -7.17 5.34 -14.05
N LEU A 8 -6.46 4.96 -13.01
CA LEU A 8 -5.08 5.43 -12.80
C LEU A 8 -4.18 5.00 -13.95
N ASP A 9 -4.27 3.73 -14.36
CA ASP A 9 -3.46 3.17 -15.42
C ASP A 9 -3.77 3.81 -16.78
N ALA A 10 -5.07 4.06 -17.05
CA ALA A 10 -5.49 4.70 -18.29
C ALA A 10 -4.94 6.13 -18.42
N ASN A 11 -4.78 6.83 -17.29
CA ASN A 11 -4.26 8.20 -17.27
C ASN A 11 -2.74 8.27 -17.19
N ALA A 12 -2.08 7.22 -16.70
CA ALA A 12 -0.64 7.19 -16.49
C ALA A 12 0.15 7.45 -17.78
N CYS A 13 -0.37 7.03 -18.93
CA CYS A 13 0.28 7.24 -20.23
C CYS A 13 0.00 8.61 -20.83
N ARG A 14 -1.00 9.33 -20.31
CA ARG A 14 -1.41 10.63 -20.86
C ARG A 14 -0.80 11.82 -20.14
N LEU A 15 -0.53 11.66 -18.84
CA LEU A 15 -0.17 12.77 -17.97
C LEU A 15 1.22 12.55 -17.40
N ASP A 16 2.19 13.29 -17.94
CA ASP A 16 3.55 13.35 -17.41
C ASP A 16 3.68 14.51 -16.42
N LYS A 17 2.64 14.71 -15.62
CA LYS A 17 2.58 15.77 -14.61
C LYS A 17 2.67 15.16 -13.21
N ASN A 18 3.24 15.92 -12.29
CA ASN A 18 3.19 15.54 -10.87
C ASN A 18 1.74 15.63 -10.39
N VAL A 19 1.18 14.50 -9.96
CA VAL A 19 -0.20 14.42 -9.47
C VAL A 19 -0.25 14.18 -7.97
N LEU A 20 0.87 13.84 -7.36
CA LEU A 20 0.98 13.61 -5.93
C LEU A 20 2.18 14.40 -5.41
N TYR A 21 1.94 15.21 -4.39
CA TYR A 21 2.96 16.01 -3.74
C TYR A 21 2.84 15.89 -2.23
N ASN A 22 3.95 15.58 -1.57
CA ASN A 22 4.02 15.53 -0.11
C ASN A 22 4.84 16.75 0.37
N PRO A 23 4.16 17.77 0.95
CA PRO A 23 4.86 18.99 1.36
C PRO A 23 5.84 18.79 2.52
N LYS A 24 5.64 17.74 3.34
CA LYS A 24 6.54 17.46 4.46
C LYS A 24 7.90 16.95 4.02
N THR A 25 7.93 16.13 2.97
CA THR A 25 9.14 15.50 2.46
C THR A 25 9.61 16.08 1.15
N ASN A 26 8.81 16.98 0.55
CA ASN A 26 9.02 17.54 -0.79
C ASN A 26 9.05 16.48 -1.90
N GLU A 27 8.45 15.30 -1.63
CA GLU A 27 8.31 14.25 -2.63
C GLU A 27 7.26 14.62 -3.67
N LYS A 28 7.57 14.35 -4.94
CA LYS A 28 6.66 14.58 -6.06
C LYS A 28 6.64 13.33 -6.93
N TYR A 29 5.45 12.92 -7.34
CA TYR A 29 5.27 11.73 -8.17
C TYR A 29 4.34 12.05 -9.33
N ASN A 30 4.74 11.65 -10.54
CA ASN A 30 3.87 11.69 -11.70
C ASN A 30 3.08 10.37 -11.81
N SER A 31 2.13 10.31 -12.75
CA SER A 31 1.27 9.15 -12.92
C SER A 31 2.05 7.87 -13.26
N ARG A 32 3.12 8.00 -14.04
CA ARG A 32 3.95 6.84 -14.43
C ARG A 32 4.71 6.28 -13.25
N GLU A 33 5.24 7.16 -12.41
CA GLU A 33 5.94 6.73 -11.18
C GLU A 33 4.98 6.02 -10.23
N ILE A 34 3.77 6.56 -10.06
CA ILE A 34 2.74 5.95 -9.22
C ILE A 34 2.37 4.56 -9.77
N LEU A 35 2.20 4.44 -11.08
CA LEU A 35 1.91 3.14 -11.71
C LEU A 35 3.03 2.14 -11.43
N ALA A 36 4.28 2.54 -11.63
CA ALA A 36 5.42 1.66 -11.43
C ALA A 36 5.53 1.20 -9.96
N ILE A 37 5.43 2.13 -9.03
CA ILE A 37 5.54 1.84 -7.59
C ILE A 37 4.40 0.93 -7.13
N THR A 38 3.17 1.25 -7.47
CA THR A 38 2.01 0.45 -7.04
C THR A 38 1.98 -0.92 -7.68
N SER A 39 2.47 -1.06 -8.91
CA SER A 39 2.60 -2.36 -9.58
C SER A 39 3.65 -3.24 -8.91
N GLU A 40 4.77 -2.65 -8.47
CA GLU A 40 5.80 -3.39 -7.74
C GLU A 40 5.29 -3.89 -6.40
N ILE A 41 4.62 -3.02 -5.64
CA ILE A 41 4.05 -3.42 -4.35
C ILE A 41 2.99 -4.51 -4.55
N ALA A 42 2.14 -4.37 -5.57
CA ALA A 42 1.12 -5.37 -5.88
C ALA A 42 1.76 -6.73 -6.20
N ARG A 43 2.87 -6.74 -6.95
CA ARG A 43 3.61 -7.97 -7.24
C ARG A 43 4.15 -8.60 -5.96
N ASP A 44 4.73 -7.79 -5.08
CA ASP A 44 5.23 -8.29 -3.80
C ASP A 44 4.12 -8.89 -2.95
N LEU A 45 2.95 -8.23 -2.91
CA LEU A 45 1.78 -8.75 -2.19
C LEU A 45 1.27 -10.06 -2.80
N LYS A 46 1.29 -10.16 -4.11
CA LYS A 46 0.92 -11.39 -4.81
C LYS A 46 1.88 -12.52 -4.44
N ASN A 47 3.16 -12.22 -4.31
CA ASN A 47 4.16 -13.19 -3.85
C ASN A 47 3.95 -13.59 -2.39
N CYS A 48 3.26 -12.78 -1.61
CA CYS A 48 2.82 -13.11 -0.26
C CYS A 48 1.48 -13.86 -0.25
N SER A 49 1.04 -14.35 -1.39
CA SER A 49 -0.20 -15.13 -1.58
C SER A 49 -1.48 -14.33 -1.37
N ILE A 50 -1.43 -13.02 -1.57
CA ILE A 50 -2.64 -12.18 -1.53
C ILE A 50 -3.39 -12.33 -2.85
N LYS A 51 -4.68 -12.62 -2.75
CA LYS A 51 -5.58 -12.86 -3.88
C LYS A 51 -6.78 -11.91 -3.82
N LYS A 52 -7.53 -11.84 -4.92
CA LYS A 52 -8.77 -11.10 -4.98
C LYS A 52 -9.68 -11.47 -3.81
N GLY A 53 -10.20 -10.46 -3.11
CA GLY A 53 -11.09 -10.63 -1.97
C GLY A 53 -10.38 -10.84 -0.63
N ASP A 54 -9.07 -11.06 -0.61
CA ASP A 54 -8.31 -11.15 0.63
C ASP A 54 -8.29 -9.78 1.31
N ARG A 55 -8.22 -9.79 2.65
CA ARG A 55 -8.15 -8.57 3.45
C ARG A 55 -6.72 -8.33 3.88
N VAL A 56 -6.26 -7.11 3.63
CA VAL A 56 -4.90 -6.67 3.97
C VAL A 56 -4.99 -5.44 4.87
N LEU A 57 -4.42 -5.54 6.05
CA LEU A 57 -4.39 -4.46 7.03
C LEU A 57 -3.24 -3.52 6.71
N ILE A 58 -3.49 -2.21 6.81
CA ILE A 58 -2.43 -1.21 6.70
C ILE A 58 -2.24 -0.56 8.07
N TYR A 59 -1.04 -0.69 8.63
CA TYR A 59 -0.66 -0.10 9.90
C TYR A 59 0.58 0.76 9.71
N LEU A 60 0.35 1.94 9.15
CA LEU A 60 1.39 2.92 8.83
C LEU A 60 0.94 4.32 9.24
N ASN A 61 1.89 5.20 9.44
CA ASN A 61 1.62 6.63 9.53
C ASN A 61 1.15 7.15 8.17
N ASN A 62 0.41 8.25 8.17
CA ASN A 62 0.01 8.93 6.94
C ASN A 62 1.26 9.29 6.13
N SER A 63 1.34 8.79 4.91
CA SER A 63 2.54 8.89 4.09
C SER A 63 2.23 8.52 2.64
N THR A 64 3.19 8.75 1.76
CA THR A 64 3.10 8.27 0.39
C THR A 64 3.06 6.74 0.35
N SER A 65 3.81 6.07 1.23
CA SER A 65 3.77 4.60 1.35
C SER A 65 2.37 4.09 1.68
N TYR A 66 1.63 4.80 2.51
CA TYR A 66 0.25 4.46 2.86
C TYR A 66 -0.63 4.46 1.61
N LEU A 67 -0.57 5.55 0.86
CA LEU A 67 -1.37 5.72 -0.35
C LEU A 67 -1.02 4.68 -1.42
N PHE A 68 0.28 4.44 -1.63
CA PHE A 68 0.73 3.42 -2.59
C PHE A 68 0.31 2.02 -2.19
N SER A 69 0.30 1.73 -0.89
CA SER A 69 -0.19 0.44 -0.36
C SER A 69 -1.67 0.25 -0.65
N LEU A 70 -2.49 1.28 -0.47
CA LEU A 70 -3.91 1.25 -0.82
C LEU A 70 -4.10 0.92 -2.30
N PHE A 71 -3.42 1.63 -3.18
CA PHE A 71 -3.55 1.40 -4.61
C PHE A 71 -3.07 0.01 -5.01
N ALA A 72 -2.00 -0.48 -4.39
CA ALA A 72 -1.48 -1.81 -4.67
C ALA A 72 -2.47 -2.91 -4.26
N ILE A 73 -3.10 -2.77 -3.11
CA ILE A 73 -4.12 -3.71 -2.63
C ILE A 73 -5.31 -3.71 -3.61
N TRP A 74 -5.79 -2.54 -3.98
CA TRP A 74 -6.91 -2.42 -4.92
C TRP A 74 -6.57 -2.97 -6.30
N ARG A 75 -5.33 -2.81 -6.74
CA ARG A 75 -4.86 -3.37 -8.02
C ARG A 75 -5.02 -4.87 -8.08
N LEU A 76 -4.86 -5.56 -6.96
CA LEU A 76 -5.05 -7.01 -6.86
C LEU A 76 -6.53 -7.40 -6.70
N GLY A 77 -7.44 -6.45 -6.56
CA GLY A 77 -8.83 -6.73 -6.23
C GLY A 77 -9.01 -7.18 -4.77
N ALA A 78 -8.00 -6.96 -3.94
CA ALA A 78 -8.06 -7.26 -2.51
C ALA A 78 -8.74 -6.13 -1.75
N ILE A 79 -9.01 -6.34 -0.48
CA ILE A 79 -9.74 -5.41 0.39
C ILE A 79 -8.73 -4.79 1.37
N ALA A 80 -8.64 -3.47 1.38
CA ALA A 80 -7.78 -2.76 2.31
C ALA A 80 -8.53 -2.50 3.62
N ILE A 81 -7.87 -2.79 4.74
CA ILE A 81 -8.36 -2.44 6.08
C ILE A 81 -7.46 -1.32 6.59
N PRO A 82 -7.86 -0.05 6.39
CA PRO A 82 -7.00 1.07 6.78
C PRO A 82 -7.02 1.30 8.29
N THR A 83 -5.84 1.30 8.88
CA THR A 83 -5.61 1.71 10.27
C THR A 83 -4.40 2.62 10.29
N ASN A 84 -4.04 3.13 11.46
CA ASN A 84 -2.85 3.95 11.60
C ASN A 84 -2.11 3.62 12.89
N ARG A 85 -0.94 4.23 13.07
CA ARG A 85 -0.02 3.91 14.16
C ARG A 85 -0.51 4.33 15.54
N VAL A 86 -1.66 5.04 15.65
CA VAL A 86 -2.25 5.37 16.94
C VAL A 86 -3.06 4.22 17.54
N PHE A 87 -3.41 3.21 16.74
CA PHE A 87 -4.11 2.03 17.24
C PHE A 87 -3.18 1.20 18.12
N THR A 88 -3.72 0.75 19.27
CA THR A 88 -2.98 -0.11 20.18
C THR A 88 -2.91 -1.54 19.65
N PRO A 89 -1.95 -2.37 20.14
CA PRO A 89 -1.92 -3.80 19.78
C PRO A 89 -3.24 -4.51 20.02
N HIS A 90 -3.90 -4.20 21.12
CA HIS A 90 -5.20 -4.81 21.47
C HIS A 90 -6.28 -4.45 20.45
N GLU A 91 -6.33 -3.18 20.04
CA GLU A 91 -7.26 -2.72 19.01
C GLU A 91 -6.98 -3.40 17.65
N LEU A 92 -5.70 -3.54 17.30
CA LEU A 92 -5.31 -4.22 16.07
C LEU A 92 -5.71 -5.69 16.08
N GLU A 93 -5.49 -6.39 17.19
CA GLU A 93 -5.89 -7.80 17.32
C GLU A 93 -7.39 -7.98 17.11
N TYR A 94 -8.19 -7.10 17.68
CA TYR A 94 -9.63 -7.11 17.48
C TYR A 94 -9.99 -6.92 16.00
N ILE A 95 -9.37 -5.95 15.33
CA ILE A 95 -9.62 -5.68 13.92
C ILE A 95 -9.20 -6.86 13.05
N ILE A 96 -8.06 -7.46 13.34
CA ILE A 96 -7.55 -8.63 12.63
C ILE A 96 -8.52 -9.80 12.74
N ASP A 97 -9.00 -10.07 13.94
CA ASP A 97 -9.94 -11.16 14.18
C ASP A 97 -11.29 -10.91 13.50
N ASP A 98 -11.78 -9.69 13.58
CA ASP A 98 -13.07 -9.32 13.01
C ASP A 98 -13.04 -9.32 11.48
N SER A 99 -11.96 -8.81 10.88
CA SER A 99 -11.82 -8.71 9.43
C SER A 99 -11.26 -9.96 8.77
N GLN A 100 -10.66 -10.85 9.54
CA GLN A 100 -9.91 -12.00 9.01
C GLN A 100 -8.78 -11.55 8.07
N ALA A 101 -8.09 -10.47 8.45
CA ALA A 101 -6.96 -9.96 7.68
C ALA A 101 -5.87 -11.01 7.54
N LYS A 102 -5.32 -11.12 6.35
CA LYS A 102 -4.34 -12.15 6.00
C LYS A 102 -2.91 -11.66 6.13
N LEU A 103 -2.70 -10.36 6.00
CA LEU A 103 -1.39 -9.73 5.97
C LEU A 103 -1.49 -8.32 6.52
N MET A 104 -0.43 -7.86 7.17
CA MET A 104 -0.33 -6.48 7.63
C MET A 104 0.82 -5.78 6.89
N ILE A 105 0.52 -4.65 6.25
CA ILE A 105 1.53 -3.76 5.69
C ILE A 105 1.91 -2.78 6.79
N THR A 106 3.18 -2.74 7.16
CA THR A 106 3.68 -1.90 8.24
C THR A 106 5.14 -1.50 8.00
N ASP A 107 5.76 -0.89 9.00
CA ASP A 107 7.17 -0.52 8.97
C ASP A 107 8.00 -1.35 9.96
N GLU A 108 9.32 -1.18 9.91
CA GLU A 108 10.24 -1.95 10.76
C GLU A 108 9.96 -1.78 12.25
N ASP A 109 9.55 -0.58 12.67
CA ASP A 109 9.34 -0.28 14.09
C ASP A 109 8.15 -1.04 14.68
N ALA A 110 7.18 -1.39 13.85
CA ALA A 110 5.93 -2.01 14.29
C ALA A 110 5.77 -3.46 13.82
N LYS A 111 6.80 -4.06 13.25
CA LYS A 111 6.69 -5.39 12.64
C LYS A 111 6.31 -6.51 13.61
N ASP A 112 6.63 -6.35 14.89
CA ASP A 112 6.39 -7.39 15.89
C ASP A 112 5.22 -7.07 16.83
N ILE A 113 4.40 -6.07 16.48
CA ILE A 113 3.33 -5.59 17.36
C ILE A 113 2.18 -6.59 17.51
N VAL A 114 1.91 -7.39 16.48
CA VAL A 114 0.89 -8.45 16.47
C VAL A 114 1.43 -9.67 15.74
N ASP A 115 0.80 -10.82 16.00
CA ASP A 115 1.17 -12.09 15.35
C ASP A 115 0.36 -12.25 14.06
N LEU A 116 0.90 -11.70 12.97
CA LEU A 116 0.32 -11.79 11.63
C LEU A 116 1.46 -11.63 10.62
N ASP A 117 1.34 -12.27 9.46
CA ASP A 117 2.29 -12.10 8.37
C ASP A 117 2.38 -10.63 7.98
N LYS A 118 3.57 -10.16 7.66
CA LYS A 118 3.86 -8.75 7.43
C LYS A 118 4.54 -8.51 6.11
N TYR A 119 4.29 -7.35 5.56
CA TYR A 119 5.02 -6.81 4.43
C TYR A 119 5.48 -5.40 4.77
N ILE A 120 6.75 -5.13 4.54
CA ILE A 120 7.33 -3.80 4.75
C ILE A 120 7.67 -3.23 3.38
N PRO A 121 6.99 -2.13 2.96
CA PRO A 121 7.29 -1.55 1.66
C PRO A 121 8.76 -1.14 1.54
N LYS A 122 9.34 -1.41 0.38
CA LYS A 122 10.71 -0.98 0.08
C LYS A 122 10.79 0.53 0.07
N ASN A 123 12.01 1.05 0.26
CA ASN A 123 12.23 2.48 0.15
C ASN A 123 11.78 2.97 -1.22
N ILE A 124 10.82 3.88 -1.22
CA ILE A 124 10.19 4.39 -2.44
C ILE A 124 11.18 5.19 -3.30
N GLU A 125 12.20 5.78 -2.69
CA GLU A 125 13.24 6.53 -3.43
C GLU A 125 13.93 5.68 -4.49
N ASN A 126 14.05 4.38 -4.28
CA ASN A 126 14.66 3.48 -5.25
C ASN A 126 13.88 3.45 -6.57
N TYR A 127 12.56 3.60 -6.51
CA TYR A 127 11.74 3.61 -7.73
C TYR A 127 11.95 4.89 -8.55
N LYS A 128 12.21 6.01 -7.91
CA LYS A 128 12.48 7.27 -8.59
C LYS A 128 13.76 7.23 -9.40
N ASN A 129 14.74 6.46 -8.92
CA ASN A 129 16.04 6.35 -9.58
C ASN A 129 16.07 5.27 -10.65
N GLY A 130 14.95 4.64 -10.94
CA GLY A 130 14.85 3.61 -11.95
C GLY A 130 15.43 2.25 -11.56
N GLU A 131 15.62 2.06 -10.29
CA GLU A 131 16.14 0.82 -9.72
C GLU A 131 15.05 -0.14 -9.27
#